data_561671a6a87180cf5b8aad152f6cce7c
#
_entry.id   561671a6a87180cf5b8aad152f6cce7c
#
_cell.length_a   1.000
_cell.length_b   1.000
_cell.length_c   1.000
_cell.angle_alpha   90.00
_cell.angle_beta   90.00
_cell.angle_gamma   90.00
#
_symmetry.space_group_name_H-M   'P 1'
#
loop_
_entity.id
_entity.type
_entity.pdbx_description
1 polymer ?
#
loop_
_entity_poly.entity_id
_entity_poly.type
_entity_poly.pdbx_seq_one_letter_code
_entity_poly.pdbx_strand_id
1 'polypeptide(L)'
;MKPVVEIQFFDYIWPAYHQLRNELATYRWRSNGTFSCPVVVRTTYGGYLAGGAMYHSQTGASLFTHTPGVHVVCPSNALDANGLLRTAIRCEDPVLFLEHKHLYRQPYAKSAYPGPDFMIPFGRASIVRPGNDLTLVTYGALVERSRKAVRQLEKEGRPVDVEIIDLRTLNPLDMTTVSESVRRTNKLIVAYEDAKSFGFGAEISARIADEVFEWLDGPVRRIASLDTFVGYAPRLEDAILPQVDDIAEGIAELAAY
;
A
#
# COMPACT_ATOMS: atom_id res chain seq x y z
N MET A 1 5.33 -27.17 -10.14
CA MET A 1 3.98 -26.72 -9.77
C MET A 1 4.13 -25.33 -9.15
N LYS A 2 3.22 -24.39 -9.46
CA LYS A 2 3.21 -23.02 -8.87
C LYS A 2 1.94 -22.88 -8.04
N PRO A 3 1.98 -23.14 -6.73
CA PRO A 3 0.80 -23.08 -5.88
C PRO A 3 0.35 -21.64 -5.61
N VAL A 4 -0.95 -21.45 -5.55
CA VAL A 4 -1.61 -20.25 -5.05
C VAL A 4 -2.40 -20.66 -3.81
N VAL A 5 -1.95 -20.27 -2.65
CA VAL A 5 -2.54 -20.62 -1.37
C VAL A 5 -3.18 -19.41 -0.72
N GLU A 6 -4.11 -19.64 0.20
CA GLU A 6 -4.80 -18.57 0.90
C GLU A 6 -4.67 -18.73 2.42
N ILE A 7 -4.37 -17.61 3.09
CA ILE A 7 -4.58 -17.41 4.51
C ILE A 7 -5.77 -16.49 4.63
N GLN A 8 -6.86 -16.98 5.20
CA GLN A 8 -8.19 -16.36 5.13
C GLN A 8 -8.22 -14.92 5.62
N PHE A 9 -7.47 -14.56 6.68
CA PHE A 9 -7.32 -13.20 7.19
C PHE A 9 -5.87 -12.94 7.60
N PHE A 10 -5.39 -11.73 7.36
CA PHE A 10 -4.06 -11.30 7.77
C PHE A 10 -3.82 -11.50 9.28
N ASP A 11 -4.83 -11.26 10.06
CA ASP A 11 -4.79 -11.39 11.53
C ASP A 11 -4.46 -12.82 11.99
N TYR A 12 -4.61 -13.82 11.12
CA TYR A 12 -4.28 -15.22 11.38
C TYR A 12 -3.00 -15.69 10.70
N ILE A 13 -2.22 -14.80 10.11
CA ILE A 13 -0.96 -15.16 9.44
C ILE A 13 0.17 -15.51 10.42
N TRP A 14 0.06 -15.10 11.68
CA TRP A 14 1.14 -15.21 12.66
C TRP A 14 1.66 -16.61 12.89
N PRO A 15 0.84 -17.66 13.01
CA PRO A 15 1.34 -19.03 13.11
C PRO A 15 2.13 -19.49 11.87
N ALA A 16 1.86 -18.91 10.70
CA ALA A 16 2.56 -19.20 9.46
C ALA A 16 3.79 -18.29 9.22
N TYR A 17 3.99 -17.27 10.02
CA TYR A 17 5.06 -16.27 9.80
C TYR A 17 6.45 -16.92 9.80
N HIS A 18 6.68 -17.91 10.67
CA HIS A 18 7.93 -18.65 10.69
C HIS A 18 8.20 -19.35 9.34
N GLN A 19 7.23 -20.02 8.76
CA GLN A 19 7.36 -20.70 7.47
C GLN A 19 7.54 -19.69 6.32
N LEU A 20 6.82 -18.60 6.35
CA LEU A 20 6.95 -17.53 5.34
C LEU A 20 8.34 -16.92 5.38
N ARG A 21 8.80 -16.53 6.57
CA ARG A 21 10.07 -15.81 6.76
C ARG A 21 11.29 -16.73 6.71
N ASN A 22 11.27 -17.87 7.41
CA ASN A 22 12.45 -18.70 7.58
C ASN A 22 12.56 -19.81 6.52
N GLU A 23 11.46 -20.20 5.91
CA GLU A 23 11.46 -21.23 4.88
C GLU A 23 11.27 -20.65 3.48
N LEU A 24 10.09 -20.13 3.13
CA LEU A 24 9.83 -19.63 1.78
C LEU A 24 10.82 -18.53 1.36
N ALA A 25 10.96 -17.51 2.17
CA ALA A 25 11.79 -16.34 1.85
C ALA A 25 13.28 -16.67 1.66
N THR A 26 13.77 -17.66 2.42
CA THR A 26 15.20 -18.01 2.42
C THR A 26 15.56 -19.14 1.45
N TYR A 27 14.58 -19.81 0.87
CA TYR A 27 14.79 -21.06 0.13
C TYR A 27 15.79 -20.90 -1.03
N ARG A 28 15.62 -19.89 -1.86
CA ARG A 28 16.55 -19.56 -2.94
C ARG A 28 17.94 -19.20 -2.41
N TRP A 29 18.01 -18.41 -1.37
CA TRP A 29 19.27 -18.02 -0.75
C TRP A 29 20.03 -19.21 -0.18
N ARG A 30 19.38 -20.05 0.63
CA ARG A 30 19.99 -21.24 1.25
C ARG A 30 20.47 -22.26 0.23
N SER A 31 19.79 -22.36 -0.91
CA SER A 31 20.16 -23.28 -1.99
C SER A 31 21.18 -22.68 -2.97
N ASN A 32 21.71 -21.50 -2.71
CA ASN A 32 22.58 -20.78 -3.63
C ASN A 32 21.98 -20.66 -5.03
N GLY A 33 20.67 -20.35 -5.13
CA GLY A 33 19.95 -20.19 -6.38
C GLY A 33 19.55 -21.49 -7.10
N THR A 34 19.90 -22.67 -6.54
CA THR A 34 19.61 -23.96 -7.18
C THR A 34 18.10 -24.24 -7.22
N PHE A 35 17.37 -23.82 -6.19
CA PHE A 35 15.92 -24.00 -6.10
C PHE A 35 15.18 -22.67 -6.07
N SER A 36 14.04 -22.62 -6.74
CA SER A 36 13.05 -21.53 -6.62
C SER A 36 11.92 -21.94 -5.68
N CYS A 37 11.18 -20.93 -5.19
CA CYS A 37 10.01 -21.16 -4.36
C CYS A 37 8.80 -20.35 -4.87
N PRO A 38 8.22 -20.71 -6.04
CA PRO A 38 7.21 -19.94 -6.74
C PRO A 38 5.82 -20.10 -6.09
N VAL A 39 5.65 -19.59 -4.89
CA VAL A 39 4.39 -19.69 -4.12
C VAL A 39 3.75 -18.31 -4.02
N VAL A 40 2.49 -18.20 -4.39
CA VAL A 40 1.66 -17.02 -4.12
C VAL A 40 0.85 -17.28 -2.86
N VAL A 41 1.11 -16.52 -1.81
CA VAL A 41 0.31 -16.52 -0.57
C VAL A 41 -0.63 -15.33 -0.61
N ARG A 42 -1.92 -15.60 -0.83
CA ARG A 42 -2.97 -14.59 -0.77
C ARG A 42 -3.46 -14.46 0.67
N THR A 43 -3.68 -13.23 1.10
CA THR A 43 -4.35 -12.96 2.38
C THR A 43 -5.16 -11.68 2.31
N THR A 44 -6.32 -11.71 2.95
CA THR A 44 -7.16 -10.52 3.08
C THR A 44 -6.71 -9.70 4.27
N TYR A 45 -6.61 -8.38 4.12
CA TYR A 45 -6.16 -7.46 5.17
C TYR A 45 -7.03 -6.21 5.24
N GLY A 46 -6.76 -5.36 6.23
CA GLY A 46 -7.27 -4.01 6.33
C GLY A 46 -8.63 -3.86 7.00
N GLY A 47 -8.92 -2.66 7.43
CA GLY A 47 -10.13 -2.25 8.13
C GLY A 47 -11.21 -1.64 7.23
N TYR A 48 -11.89 -0.63 7.77
CA TYR A 48 -13.09 0.01 7.17
C TYR A 48 -14.25 -0.97 6.98
N LEU A 49 -14.41 -1.89 7.94
CA LEU A 49 -15.39 -2.98 7.89
C LEU A 49 -16.58 -2.77 8.84
N ALA A 50 -16.47 -1.78 9.74
CA ALA A 50 -17.46 -1.49 10.76
C ALA A 50 -17.77 -2.70 11.65
N GLY A 51 -16.76 -3.27 12.31
CA GLY A 51 -16.89 -4.41 13.23
C GLY A 51 -15.86 -5.53 13.04
N GLY A 52 -14.83 -5.33 12.22
CA GLY A 52 -13.76 -6.33 12.02
C GLY A 52 -12.85 -6.51 13.24
N ALA A 53 -12.64 -5.44 13.99
CA ALA A 53 -11.84 -5.42 15.21
C ALA A 53 -10.41 -5.94 15.07
N MET A 54 -9.81 -6.35 16.19
CA MET A 54 -8.43 -6.80 16.24
C MET A 54 -8.14 -8.10 15.48
N TYR A 55 -9.17 -8.87 15.13
CA TYR A 55 -9.01 -10.17 14.46
C TYR A 55 -9.34 -10.17 12.96
N HIS A 56 -9.84 -9.02 12.42
CA HIS A 56 -10.25 -8.97 11.02
C HIS A 56 -9.94 -7.62 10.33
N SER A 57 -9.30 -6.68 11.02
CA SER A 57 -9.10 -5.32 10.50
C SER A 57 -7.65 -4.84 10.53
N GLN A 58 -6.72 -5.70 10.90
CA GLN A 58 -5.33 -5.28 11.00
C GLN A 58 -4.62 -5.30 9.65
N THR A 59 -3.52 -4.56 9.61
CA THR A 59 -2.51 -4.60 8.58
C THR A 59 -1.14 -4.75 9.25
N GLY A 60 -0.16 -5.22 8.53
CA GLY A 60 1.19 -5.42 9.03
C GLY A 60 2.13 -5.67 7.86
N ALA A 61 1.88 -4.96 6.76
CA ALA A 61 2.68 -5.07 5.54
C ALA A 61 4.17 -4.82 5.82
N SER A 62 4.49 -3.94 6.77
CA SER A 62 5.85 -3.60 7.20
C SER A 62 6.68 -4.82 7.62
N LEU A 63 6.09 -5.81 8.29
CA LEU A 63 6.81 -7.03 8.70
C LEU A 63 7.28 -7.86 7.50
N PHE A 64 6.49 -7.91 6.46
CA PHE A 64 6.83 -8.67 5.25
C PHE A 64 7.70 -7.88 4.28
N THR A 65 7.57 -6.56 4.21
CA THR A 65 8.50 -5.72 3.44
C THR A 65 9.89 -5.71 4.05
N HIS A 66 10.00 -5.94 5.36
CA HIS A 66 11.28 -6.13 6.07
C HIS A 66 11.82 -7.57 5.98
N THR A 67 11.15 -8.46 5.24
CA THR A 67 11.57 -9.86 5.05
C THR A 67 12.23 -10.02 3.67
N PRO A 68 13.58 -10.13 3.57
CA PRO A 68 14.24 -10.35 2.29
C PRO A 68 13.78 -11.66 1.65
N GLY A 69 13.59 -11.65 0.32
CA GLY A 69 13.21 -12.84 -0.45
C GLY A 69 11.71 -13.05 -0.64
N VAL A 70 10.87 -12.11 -0.18
CA VAL A 70 9.41 -12.10 -0.43
C VAL A 70 9.02 -10.84 -1.17
N HIS A 71 8.27 -10.98 -2.26
CA HIS A 71 7.58 -9.84 -2.86
C HIS A 71 6.28 -9.54 -2.10
N VAL A 72 5.96 -8.26 -1.94
CA VAL A 72 4.73 -7.83 -1.27
C VAL A 72 3.90 -6.98 -2.21
N VAL A 73 2.71 -7.45 -2.53
CA VAL A 73 1.82 -6.86 -3.56
C VAL A 73 0.51 -6.45 -2.92
N CYS A 74 0.02 -5.26 -3.25
CA CYS A 74 -1.15 -4.65 -2.61
C CYS A 74 -1.98 -3.86 -3.63
N PRO A 75 -2.81 -4.51 -4.47
CA PRO A 75 -3.65 -3.83 -5.46
C PRO A 75 -4.75 -2.99 -4.82
N SER A 76 -5.14 -1.89 -5.48
CA SER A 76 -6.22 -1.00 -5.07
C SER A 76 -7.51 -1.16 -5.89
N ASN A 77 -7.48 -1.92 -6.98
CA ASN A 77 -8.60 -2.11 -7.89
C ASN A 77 -8.50 -3.45 -8.64
N ALA A 78 -9.59 -3.84 -9.33
CA ALA A 78 -9.68 -5.13 -10.02
C ALA A 78 -8.72 -5.27 -11.20
N LEU A 79 -8.41 -4.18 -11.92
CA LEU A 79 -7.45 -4.21 -13.04
C LEU A 79 -6.06 -4.55 -12.53
N ASP A 80 -5.61 -3.81 -11.51
CA ASP A 80 -4.30 -4.03 -10.91
C ASP A 80 -4.20 -5.41 -10.27
N ALA A 81 -5.25 -5.85 -9.55
CA ALA A 81 -5.31 -7.18 -8.97
C ALA A 81 -5.13 -8.28 -10.03
N ASN A 82 -5.80 -8.15 -11.17
CA ASN A 82 -5.69 -9.09 -12.29
C ASN A 82 -4.26 -9.15 -12.84
N GLY A 83 -3.70 -7.99 -13.19
CA GLY A 83 -2.36 -7.91 -13.79
C GLY A 83 -1.24 -8.35 -12.85
N LEU A 84 -1.31 -7.93 -11.60
CA LEU A 84 -0.33 -8.28 -10.58
C LEU A 84 -0.41 -9.76 -10.15
N LEU A 85 -1.61 -10.34 -10.06
CA LEU A 85 -1.76 -11.76 -9.72
C LEU A 85 -1.19 -12.65 -10.84
N ARG A 86 -1.36 -12.28 -12.10
CA ARG A 86 -0.74 -13.01 -13.21
C ARG A 86 0.78 -12.95 -13.16
N THR A 87 1.34 -11.81 -12.82
CA THR A 87 2.78 -11.65 -12.59
C THR A 87 3.23 -12.50 -11.41
N ALA A 88 2.49 -12.48 -10.30
CA ALA A 88 2.77 -13.28 -9.11
C ALA A 88 2.83 -14.79 -9.42
N ILE A 89 1.84 -15.32 -10.16
CA ILE A 89 1.79 -16.73 -10.55
C ILE A 89 2.99 -17.12 -11.45
N ARG A 90 3.51 -16.19 -12.24
CA ARG A 90 4.66 -16.43 -13.12
C ARG A 90 6.01 -16.20 -12.45
N CYS A 91 6.02 -15.50 -11.33
CA CYS A 91 7.22 -15.26 -10.53
C CYS A 91 7.84 -16.60 -10.04
N GLU A 92 9.16 -16.61 -9.89
CA GLU A 92 9.90 -17.77 -9.37
C GLU A 92 10.22 -17.62 -7.87
N ASP A 93 9.89 -16.49 -7.26
CA ASP A 93 10.08 -16.19 -5.84
C ASP A 93 8.74 -16.07 -5.10
N PRO A 94 8.72 -16.22 -3.78
CA PRO A 94 7.50 -16.12 -3.00
C PRO A 94 6.87 -14.73 -3.09
N VAL A 95 5.55 -14.71 -3.24
CA VAL A 95 4.77 -13.46 -3.30
C VAL A 95 3.70 -13.49 -2.21
N LEU A 96 3.72 -12.49 -1.33
CA LEU A 96 2.59 -12.19 -0.45
C LEU A 96 1.66 -11.21 -1.17
N PHE A 97 0.46 -11.66 -1.48
CA PHE A 97 -0.55 -10.91 -2.21
C PHE A 97 -1.63 -10.42 -1.23
N LEU A 98 -1.56 -9.15 -0.87
CA LEU A 98 -2.43 -8.50 0.11
C LEU A 98 -3.70 -7.98 -0.56
N GLU A 99 -4.86 -8.50 -0.19
CA GLU A 99 -6.15 -8.17 -0.76
C GLU A 99 -6.98 -7.37 0.25
N HIS A 100 -7.19 -6.08 -0.02
CA HIS A 100 -7.92 -5.24 0.93
C HIS A 100 -9.41 -5.58 0.94
N LYS A 101 -9.93 -6.08 2.06
CA LYS A 101 -11.31 -6.57 2.22
C LYS A 101 -12.38 -5.55 1.85
N HIS A 102 -12.19 -4.30 2.28
CA HIS A 102 -13.12 -3.23 1.95
C HIS A 102 -13.34 -3.08 0.44
N LEU A 103 -12.28 -3.29 -0.36
CA LEU A 103 -12.33 -3.07 -1.81
C LEU A 103 -13.15 -4.12 -2.57
N TYR A 104 -13.34 -5.32 -2.03
CA TYR A 104 -14.07 -6.40 -2.71
C TYR A 104 -15.48 -6.03 -3.14
N ARG A 105 -16.14 -5.14 -2.39
CA ARG A 105 -17.54 -4.77 -2.63
C ARG A 105 -17.71 -3.33 -3.12
N GLN A 106 -16.60 -2.66 -3.46
CA GLN A 106 -16.66 -1.26 -3.86
C GLN A 106 -16.90 -1.11 -5.38
N PRO A 107 -17.97 -0.41 -5.79
CA PRO A 107 -18.23 -0.20 -7.21
C PRO A 107 -17.11 0.52 -7.96
N TYR A 108 -16.38 1.41 -7.29
CA TYR A 108 -15.27 2.16 -7.87
C TYR A 108 -14.02 1.29 -8.10
N ALA A 109 -13.90 0.14 -7.45
CA ALA A 109 -12.79 -0.79 -7.64
C ALA A 109 -12.98 -1.73 -8.85
N LYS A 110 -14.13 -1.68 -9.53
CA LYS A 110 -14.43 -2.49 -10.72
C LYS A 110 -13.63 -2.01 -11.92
N SER A 111 -13.33 -2.94 -12.81
CA SER A 111 -12.77 -2.67 -14.13
C SER A 111 -13.30 -3.64 -15.16
N ALA A 112 -13.19 -3.27 -16.44
CA ALA A 112 -13.40 -4.22 -17.52
C ALA A 112 -12.28 -5.29 -17.50
N TYR A 113 -12.61 -6.48 -17.98
CA TYR A 113 -11.62 -7.55 -18.14
C TYR A 113 -10.58 -7.15 -19.18
N PRO A 114 -9.28 -7.11 -18.83
CA PRO A 114 -8.24 -6.54 -19.70
C PRO A 114 -7.73 -7.52 -20.80
N GLY A 115 -8.27 -8.73 -20.86
CA GLY A 115 -7.79 -9.80 -21.75
C GLY A 115 -6.81 -10.78 -21.05
N PRO A 116 -6.47 -11.90 -21.72
CA PRO A 116 -5.70 -12.99 -21.10
C PRO A 116 -4.23 -12.65 -20.84
N ASP A 117 -3.65 -11.74 -21.58
CA ASP A 117 -2.20 -11.47 -21.56
C ASP A 117 -1.82 -10.23 -20.74
N PHE A 118 -2.80 -9.54 -20.20
CA PHE A 118 -2.56 -8.35 -19.38
C PHE A 118 -1.79 -8.70 -18.11
N MET A 119 -0.64 -8.07 -17.92
CA MET A 119 0.22 -8.23 -16.75
C MET A 119 0.77 -6.88 -16.30
N ILE A 120 0.99 -6.74 -15.01
CA ILE A 120 1.64 -5.57 -14.41
C ILE A 120 2.93 -6.05 -13.74
N PRO A 121 4.10 -5.54 -14.14
CA PRO A 121 5.36 -5.89 -13.49
C PRO A 121 5.42 -5.35 -12.05
N PHE A 122 6.09 -6.08 -11.17
CA PHE A 122 6.36 -5.59 -9.81
C PHE A 122 7.32 -4.38 -9.84
N GLY A 123 7.23 -3.52 -8.82
CA GLY A 123 8.04 -2.31 -8.75
C GLY A 123 7.65 -1.22 -9.75
N ARG A 124 6.38 -1.21 -10.16
CA ARG A 124 5.80 -0.17 -11.02
C ARG A 124 4.59 0.45 -10.34
N ALA A 125 4.76 1.63 -9.82
CA ALA A 125 3.66 2.44 -9.29
C ALA A 125 2.74 2.97 -10.40
N SER A 126 1.59 3.48 -10.02
CA SER A 126 0.64 4.10 -10.94
C SER A 126 0.32 5.52 -10.49
N ILE A 127 0.50 6.50 -11.36
CA ILE A 127 -0.04 7.84 -11.14
C ILE A 127 -1.53 7.77 -11.43
N VAL A 128 -2.34 7.72 -10.37
CA VAL A 128 -3.81 7.58 -10.48
C VAL A 128 -4.51 8.94 -10.57
N ARG A 129 -3.83 10.02 -10.22
CA ARG A 129 -4.19 11.41 -10.45
C ARG A 129 -2.90 12.19 -10.70
N PRO A 130 -2.73 12.84 -11.85
CA PRO A 130 -1.62 13.78 -12.05
C PRO A 130 -1.83 15.05 -11.22
N GLY A 131 -0.75 15.74 -10.85
CA GLY A 131 -0.76 16.98 -10.12
C GLY A 131 0.63 17.60 -10.00
N ASN A 132 0.70 18.89 -9.60
CA ASN A 132 1.95 19.64 -9.61
C ASN A 132 2.29 20.32 -8.27
N ASP A 133 1.35 20.41 -7.33
CA ASP A 133 1.56 21.16 -6.08
C ASP A 133 2.07 20.26 -4.93
N LEU A 134 1.69 18.98 -4.94
CA LEU A 134 1.98 18.06 -3.86
C LEU A 134 1.93 16.61 -4.34
N THR A 135 2.87 15.78 -3.91
CA THR A 135 2.86 14.32 -4.10
C THR A 135 2.20 13.65 -2.91
N LEU A 136 1.20 12.79 -3.16
CA LEU A 136 0.61 11.90 -2.18
C LEU A 136 0.83 10.45 -2.60
N VAL A 137 1.61 9.73 -1.81
CA VAL A 137 1.93 8.31 -2.03
C VAL A 137 1.06 7.44 -1.13
N THR A 138 0.45 6.41 -1.70
CA THR A 138 -0.46 5.53 -0.96
C THR A 138 -0.60 4.15 -1.62
N TYR A 139 -1.42 3.28 -1.04
CA TYR A 139 -1.79 1.97 -1.58
C TYR A 139 -3.11 1.46 -1.01
N GLY A 140 -3.67 0.42 -1.60
CA GLY A 140 -4.88 -0.24 -1.12
C GLY A 140 -6.11 0.68 -1.03
N ALA A 141 -6.84 0.62 0.07
CA ALA A 141 -8.07 1.38 0.24
C ALA A 141 -7.86 2.90 0.30
N LEU A 142 -6.66 3.35 0.69
CA LEU A 142 -6.37 4.78 0.80
C LEU A 142 -6.23 5.49 -0.54
N VAL A 143 -6.07 4.76 -1.65
CA VAL A 143 -6.04 5.37 -2.99
C VAL A 143 -7.34 6.14 -3.28
N GLU A 144 -8.49 5.50 -3.12
CA GLU A 144 -9.77 6.19 -3.35
C GLU A 144 -10.11 7.19 -2.24
N ARG A 145 -9.69 6.93 -0.99
CA ARG A 145 -9.83 7.91 0.10
C ARG A 145 -9.05 9.19 -0.19
N SER A 146 -7.84 9.08 -0.72
CA SER A 146 -7.04 10.23 -1.16
C SER A 146 -7.70 10.99 -2.31
N ARG A 147 -8.27 10.28 -3.29
CA ARG A 147 -9.07 10.93 -4.35
C ARG A 147 -10.30 11.66 -3.80
N LYS A 148 -10.97 11.08 -2.80
CA LYS A 148 -12.11 11.73 -2.13
C LYS A 148 -11.67 12.99 -1.37
N ALA A 149 -10.53 12.95 -0.68
CA ALA A 149 -9.98 14.08 0.04
C ALA A 149 -9.69 15.26 -0.89
N VAL A 150 -9.07 15.00 -2.05
CA VAL A 150 -8.85 16.06 -3.06
C VAL A 150 -10.17 16.65 -3.56
N ARG A 151 -11.15 15.79 -3.92
CA ARG A 151 -12.48 16.26 -4.34
C ARG A 151 -13.22 17.04 -3.24
N GLN A 152 -12.99 16.71 -1.98
CA GLN A 152 -13.55 17.46 -0.85
C GLN A 152 -12.98 18.89 -0.80
N LEU A 153 -11.66 19.03 -0.87
CA LEU A 153 -11.01 20.34 -0.89
C LEU A 153 -11.45 21.19 -2.10
N GLU A 154 -11.62 20.59 -3.27
CA GLU A 154 -12.15 21.26 -4.45
C GLU A 154 -13.56 21.83 -4.20
N LYS A 155 -14.45 21.05 -3.56
CA LYS A 155 -15.82 21.48 -3.21
C LYS A 155 -15.84 22.56 -2.13
N GLU A 156 -14.87 22.55 -1.22
CA GLU A 156 -14.72 23.56 -0.17
C GLU A 156 -14.09 24.88 -0.68
N GLY A 157 -13.74 24.97 -1.97
CA GLY A 157 -13.07 26.13 -2.54
C GLY A 157 -11.61 26.27 -2.13
N ARG A 158 -10.97 25.17 -1.74
CA ARG A 158 -9.56 25.06 -1.33
C ARG A 158 -8.79 24.09 -2.23
N PRO A 159 -8.82 24.25 -3.57
CA PRO A 159 -8.23 23.28 -4.48
C PRO A 159 -6.70 23.22 -4.31
N VAL A 160 -6.15 22.01 -4.32
CA VAL A 160 -4.72 21.71 -4.39
C VAL A 160 -4.50 20.72 -5.52
N ASP A 161 -3.52 20.98 -6.38
CA ASP A 161 -3.21 20.10 -7.50
C ASP A 161 -2.31 18.94 -7.09
N VAL A 162 -2.92 17.94 -6.43
CA VAL A 162 -2.24 16.80 -5.83
C VAL A 162 -1.98 15.70 -6.85
N GLU A 163 -0.72 15.28 -7.02
CA GLU A 163 -0.42 14.01 -7.68
C GLU A 163 -0.61 12.84 -6.72
N ILE A 164 -1.44 11.88 -7.08
CA ILE A 164 -1.67 10.68 -6.28
C ILE A 164 -0.99 9.48 -6.94
N ILE A 165 -0.08 8.86 -6.21
CA ILE A 165 0.66 7.67 -6.63
C ILE A 165 0.17 6.46 -5.84
N ASP A 166 -0.34 5.45 -6.57
CA ASP A 166 -0.63 4.12 -6.03
C ASP A 166 0.59 3.22 -6.21
N LEU A 167 1.17 2.78 -5.12
CA LEU A 167 2.38 1.94 -5.13
C LEU A 167 2.14 0.56 -5.75
N ARG A 168 0.97 -0.05 -5.56
CA ARG A 168 0.60 -1.38 -6.04
C ARG A 168 1.49 -2.52 -5.54
N THR A 169 2.78 -2.30 -5.44
CA THR A 169 3.78 -3.20 -4.86
C THR A 169 4.56 -2.48 -3.78
N LEU A 170 4.72 -3.11 -2.63
CA LEU A 170 5.46 -2.57 -1.50
C LEU A 170 6.90 -3.10 -1.47
N ASN A 171 7.11 -4.30 -2.01
CA ASN A 171 8.42 -4.88 -2.24
C ASN A 171 8.39 -5.70 -3.56
N PRO A 172 9.12 -5.31 -4.63
CA PRO A 172 9.98 -4.12 -4.73
C PRO A 172 9.19 -2.80 -4.74
N LEU A 173 9.76 -1.76 -4.15
CA LEU A 173 9.19 -0.41 -4.08
C LEU A 173 9.66 0.43 -5.29
N ASP A 174 8.73 1.12 -5.95
CA ASP A 174 9.03 2.06 -7.06
C ASP A 174 9.42 3.45 -6.51
N MET A 175 10.61 3.55 -5.95
CA MET A 175 11.12 4.85 -5.48
C MET A 175 11.44 5.83 -6.60
N THR A 176 11.72 5.33 -7.81
CA THR A 176 11.99 6.20 -8.96
C THR A 176 10.80 7.09 -9.25
N THR A 177 9.60 6.49 -9.41
CA THR A 177 8.36 7.26 -9.64
C THR A 177 8.07 8.23 -8.49
N VAL A 178 8.28 7.81 -7.24
CA VAL A 178 8.05 8.66 -6.06
C VAL A 178 9.03 9.83 -6.05
N SER A 179 10.33 9.58 -6.23
CA SER A 179 11.36 10.61 -6.20
C SER A 179 11.22 11.62 -7.34
N GLU A 180 10.89 11.16 -8.54
CA GLU A 180 10.63 12.05 -9.70
C GLU A 180 9.42 12.96 -9.45
N SER A 181 8.35 12.43 -8.85
CA SER A 181 7.19 13.22 -8.45
C SER A 181 7.57 14.28 -7.42
N VAL A 182 8.26 13.88 -6.34
CA VAL A 182 8.69 14.81 -5.28
C VAL A 182 9.61 15.90 -5.81
N ARG A 183 10.52 15.60 -6.72
CA ARG A 183 11.37 16.63 -7.36
C ARG A 183 10.59 17.68 -8.16
N ARG A 184 9.40 17.33 -8.62
CA ARG A 184 8.52 18.26 -9.35
C ARG A 184 7.59 19.04 -8.44
N THR A 185 7.04 18.39 -7.41
CA THR A 185 6.01 18.95 -6.53
C THR A 185 6.55 19.55 -5.24
N ASN A 186 7.79 19.22 -4.85
CA ASN A 186 8.52 19.69 -3.68
C ASN A 186 7.88 19.37 -2.31
N LYS A 187 6.80 18.62 -2.29
CA LYS A 187 6.02 18.29 -1.07
C LYS A 187 5.57 16.84 -1.10
N LEU A 188 5.64 16.16 0.05
CA LEU A 188 5.28 14.75 0.16
C LEU A 188 4.36 14.45 1.34
N ILE A 189 3.24 13.77 1.02
CA ILE A 189 2.43 13.04 1.98
C ILE A 189 2.57 11.53 1.68
N VAL A 190 2.77 10.72 2.73
CA VAL A 190 2.66 9.26 2.67
C VAL A 190 1.45 8.85 3.50
N ALA A 191 0.38 8.38 2.83
CA ALA A 191 -0.85 7.94 3.49
C ALA A 191 -0.95 6.41 3.44
N TYR A 192 -1.08 5.77 4.61
CA TYR A 192 -1.13 4.30 4.70
C TYR A 192 -1.90 3.83 5.93
N GLU A 193 -2.45 2.62 5.87
CA GLU A 193 -3.32 2.07 6.90
C GLU A 193 -2.55 1.38 8.05
N ASP A 194 -1.28 1.07 7.87
CA ASP A 194 -0.42 0.51 8.93
C ASP A 194 -0.17 1.52 10.05
N ALA A 195 0.28 1.06 11.21
CA ALA A 195 0.61 1.90 12.35
C ALA A 195 1.60 3.02 11.97
N LYS A 196 1.45 4.20 12.60
CA LYS A 196 2.31 5.35 12.31
C LYS A 196 3.76 5.08 12.71
N SER A 197 3.97 4.43 13.84
CA SER A 197 5.29 4.02 14.30
C SER A 197 5.71 2.71 13.62
N PHE A 198 6.89 2.70 13.02
CA PHE A 198 7.49 1.55 12.32
C PHE A 198 6.68 1.02 11.12
N GLY A 199 5.60 1.69 10.72
CA GLY A 199 4.82 1.34 9.54
C GLY A 199 5.58 1.64 8.24
N PHE A 200 5.11 1.06 7.14
CA PHE A 200 5.78 1.10 5.83
C PHE A 200 6.13 2.51 5.32
N GLY A 201 5.26 3.50 5.59
CA GLY A 201 5.52 4.89 5.18
C GLY A 201 6.72 5.54 5.85
N ALA A 202 7.24 4.98 6.94
CA ALA A 202 8.46 5.48 7.57
C ALA A 202 9.70 5.27 6.67
N GLU A 203 9.76 4.15 5.96
CA GLU A 203 10.84 3.85 4.99
C GLU A 203 10.82 4.84 3.83
N ILE A 204 9.64 5.12 3.24
CA ILE A 204 9.51 6.10 2.15
C ILE A 204 9.95 7.48 2.63
N SER A 205 9.51 7.87 3.83
CA SER A 205 9.87 9.17 4.43
C SER A 205 11.37 9.29 4.66
N ALA A 206 12.01 8.23 5.17
CA ALA A 206 13.45 8.20 5.41
C ALA A 206 14.22 8.31 4.09
N ARG A 207 13.85 7.54 3.07
CA ARG A 207 14.51 7.56 1.76
C ARG A 207 14.35 8.90 1.05
N ILE A 208 13.18 9.53 1.10
CA ILE A 208 13.01 10.86 0.53
C ILE A 208 13.82 11.90 1.28
N ALA A 209 13.90 11.82 2.61
CA ALA A 209 14.74 12.72 3.40
C ALA A 209 16.24 12.54 3.14
N ASP A 210 16.68 11.34 2.77
CA ASP A 210 18.09 11.04 2.46
C ASP A 210 18.44 11.34 0.99
N GLU A 211 17.58 10.91 0.05
CA GLU A 211 17.90 10.90 -1.38
C GLU A 211 17.41 12.17 -2.14
N VAL A 212 16.41 12.90 -1.59
CA VAL A 212 15.68 13.97 -2.30
C VAL A 212 15.44 15.21 -1.42
N PHE A 213 16.12 15.30 -0.27
CA PHE A 213 15.95 16.36 0.73
C PHE A 213 16.04 17.78 0.15
N GLU A 214 16.99 18.02 -0.74
CA GLU A 214 17.23 19.33 -1.36
C GLU A 214 16.06 19.88 -2.20
N TRP A 215 15.07 19.01 -2.50
CA TRP A 215 13.88 19.36 -3.27
C TRP A 215 12.64 19.59 -2.40
N LEU A 216 12.75 19.44 -1.07
CA LEU A 216 11.60 19.56 -0.17
C LEU A 216 11.41 21.00 0.28
N ASP A 217 10.22 21.54 0.04
CA ASP A 217 9.77 22.85 0.52
C ASP A 217 9.03 22.78 1.85
N GLY A 218 8.83 21.59 2.40
CA GLY A 218 8.13 21.37 3.65
C GLY A 218 8.45 20.00 4.27
N PRO A 219 7.93 19.70 5.46
CA PRO A 219 8.15 18.42 6.11
C PRO A 219 7.47 17.28 5.35
N VAL A 220 8.10 16.09 5.31
CA VAL A 220 7.40 14.88 4.88
C VAL A 220 6.33 14.53 5.89
N ARG A 221 5.08 14.53 5.46
CA ARG A 221 3.92 14.21 6.31
C ARG A 221 3.53 12.75 6.16
N ARG A 222 3.29 12.07 7.30
CA ARG A 222 2.73 10.71 7.33
C ARG A 222 1.34 10.76 7.93
N ILE A 223 0.36 10.28 7.16
CA ILE A 223 -1.04 10.09 7.59
C ILE A 223 -1.24 8.59 7.70
N ALA A 224 -1.36 8.09 8.92
CA ALA A 224 -1.33 6.66 9.20
C ALA A 224 -2.22 6.33 10.40
N SER A 225 -2.48 5.04 10.61
CA SER A 225 -3.24 4.60 11.77
C SER A 225 -2.54 4.93 13.08
N LEU A 226 -3.32 5.08 14.13
CA LEU A 226 -2.78 5.20 15.48
C LEU A 226 -2.04 3.92 15.89
N ASP A 227 -1.11 4.04 16.82
CA ASP A 227 -0.30 2.92 17.33
C ASP A 227 -1.12 2.05 18.31
N THR A 228 -2.22 1.48 17.80
CA THR A 228 -3.13 0.62 18.55
C THR A 228 -3.84 -0.37 17.62
N PHE A 229 -4.46 -1.39 18.21
CA PHE A 229 -5.32 -2.29 17.45
C PHE A 229 -6.62 -1.60 17.04
N VAL A 230 -7.12 -1.95 15.85
CA VAL A 230 -8.42 -1.45 15.37
C VAL A 230 -9.53 -1.91 16.30
N GLY A 231 -10.36 -0.96 16.74
CA GLY A 231 -11.43 -1.22 17.69
C GLY A 231 -12.64 -1.92 17.06
N TYR A 232 -13.48 -2.54 17.91
CA TYR A 232 -14.69 -3.23 17.47
C TYR A 232 -15.82 -2.26 17.07
N ALA A 233 -16.05 -1.22 17.88
CA ALA A 233 -17.09 -0.25 17.59
C ALA A 233 -16.71 0.60 16.35
N PRO A 234 -17.65 0.86 15.41
CA PRO A 234 -17.35 1.63 14.21
C PRO A 234 -16.68 2.99 14.48
N ARG A 235 -17.12 3.70 15.51
CA ARG A 235 -16.52 4.99 15.91
C ARG A 235 -15.07 4.86 16.36
N LEU A 236 -14.69 3.72 16.96
CA LEU A 236 -13.30 3.46 17.35
C LEU A 236 -12.46 3.09 16.13
N GLU A 237 -13.01 2.30 15.20
CA GLU A 237 -12.37 2.02 13.92
C GLU A 237 -12.09 3.34 13.16
N ASP A 238 -13.10 4.21 13.06
CA ASP A 238 -12.96 5.51 12.39
C ASP A 238 -11.91 6.42 13.06
N ALA A 239 -11.84 6.42 14.39
CA ALA A 239 -10.87 7.23 15.15
C ALA A 239 -9.43 6.70 15.03
N ILE A 240 -9.25 5.43 14.70
CA ILE A 240 -7.93 4.78 14.61
C ILE A 240 -7.38 4.84 13.19
N LEU A 241 -8.22 4.57 12.21
CA LEU A 241 -7.83 4.48 10.81
C LEU A 241 -7.88 5.84 10.10
N PRO A 242 -6.94 6.15 9.19
CA PRO A 242 -6.95 7.40 8.42
C PRO A 242 -8.27 7.60 7.67
N GLN A 243 -8.94 8.73 7.91
CA GLN A 243 -10.17 9.10 7.24
C GLN A 243 -9.92 10.07 6.08
N VAL A 244 -10.96 10.34 5.29
CA VAL A 244 -10.90 11.30 4.19
C VAL A 244 -10.58 12.69 4.72
N ASP A 245 -11.13 13.08 5.86
CA ASP A 245 -10.91 14.38 6.49
C ASP A 245 -9.46 14.55 6.94
N ASP A 246 -8.84 13.51 7.54
CA ASP A 246 -7.44 13.54 7.95
C ASP A 246 -6.50 13.77 6.76
N ILE A 247 -6.83 13.13 5.62
CA ILE A 247 -6.06 13.29 4.39
C ILE A 247 -6.26 14.70 3.80
N ALA A 248 -7.50 15.20 3.78
CA ALA A 248 -7.82 16.53 3.27
C ALA A 248 -7.14 17.62 4.11
N GLU A 249 -7.18 17.51 5.43
CA GLU A 249 -6.50 18.43 6.34
C GLU A 249 -4.98 18.39 6.14
N GLY A 250 -4.39 17.19 6.07
CA GLY A 250 -2.95 17.04 5.82
C GLY A 250 -2.50 17.61 4.48
N ILE A 251 -3.33 17.49 3.42
CA ILE A 251 -3.08 18.13 2.12
C ILE A 251 -3.11 19.65 2.28
N ALA A 252 -4.15 20.20 2.90
CA ALA A 252 -4.31 21.65 3.07
C ALA A 252 -3.20 22.28 3.92
N GLU A 253 -2.82 21.60 5.02
CA GLU A 253 -1.71 22.04 5.88
C GLU A 253 -0.38 22.06 5.11
N LEU A 254 -0.06 21.00 4.38
CA LEU A 254 1.22 20.92 3.66
C LEU A 254 1.24 21.84 2.44
N ALA A 255 0.11 22.09 1.81
CA ALA A 255 0.02 23.03 0.69
C ALA A 255 0.32 24.49 1.13
N ALA A 256 0.10 24.81 2.41
CA ALA A 256 0.35 26.15 2.97
C ALA A 256 1.83 26.46 3.26
N TYR A 257 2.71 25.45 3.18
CA TYR A 257 4.17 25.66 3.22
C TYR A 257 4.67 26.23 1.90
#